data_86efd239820353e5e89fbcbda049bd13
#
_entry.id   86efd239820353e5e89fbcbda049bd13
#
_cell.length_a   1.000
_cell.length_b   1.000
_cell.length_c   1.000
_cell.angle_alpha   90.00
_cell.angle_beta   90.00
_cell.angle_gamma   90.00
#
_symmetry.space_group_name_H-M   'P 1'
#
loop_
_entity.id
_entity.type
_entity.pdbx_description
1 polymer ?
#
loop_
_entity_poly.entity_id
_entity_poly.type
_entity_poly.pdbx_seq_one_letter_code
_entity_poly.pdbx_strand_id
1 'polypeptide(L)'
;MTATTHKNCRSSVVWALVLTWLTTILLVVVTCLLTLMTTVAHPGYMKSQIRRSGYADLVYEYLYEDFCSYGASTGFDSDVICSVLSADQINADMEKTVDKLYAGNTQMSARNDFQSQVNQVLLDNLAQRGVDVTEDIQGAVSIVADACRLDYAAYVSIPLAGQLSAVISKINKLLIPSIAISSIFCAVSL
;
A
#
# COMPACT_ATOMS: atom_id res chain seq x y z
N MET A 1 7.65 -21.14 -68.93
CA MET A 1 7.15 -20.02 -68.04
C MET A 1 6.53 -20.55 -66.76
N THR A 2 7.25 -21.24 -65.87
CA THR A 2 6.67 -21.86 -64.64
C THR A 2 7.54 -21.72 -63.39
N ALA A 3 8.58 -20.88 -63.39
CA ALA A 3 9.49 -20.75 -62.24
C ALA A 3 9.19 -19.58 -61.28
N THR A 4 8.31 -18.65 -61.63
CA THR A 4 8.04 -17.44 -60.85
C THR A 4 6.93 -17.59 -59.82
N THR A 5 6.02 -18.54 -59.95
CA THR A 5 4.87 -18.76 -59.05
C THR A 5 5.26 -19.43 -57.73
N HIS A 6 6.32 -20.24 -57.70
CA HIS A 6 6.74 -20.98 -56.52
C HIS A 6 7.49 -20.14 -55.46
N LYS A 7 8.11 -19.02 -55.92
CA LYS A 7 8.87 -18.14 -55.02
C LYS A 7 7.95 -17.23 -54.21
N ASN A 8 6.82 -16.83 -54.74
CA ASN A 8 5.84 -15.97 -54.07
C ASN A 8 5.06 -16.71 -52.97
N CYS A 9 4.79 -18.03 -53.15
CA CYS A 9 4.06 -18.82 -52.18
C CYS A 9 4.89 -19.05 -50.88
N ARG A 10 6.20 -19.30 -50.99
CA ARG A 10 7.10 -19.46 -49.83
C ARG A 10 7.26 -18.16 -49.03
N SER A 11 7.35 -17.03 -49.69
CA SER A 11 7.41 -15.71 -49.04
C SER A 11 6.13 -15.43 -48.24
N SER A 12 4.95 -15.73 -48.81
CA SER A 12 3.66 -15.53 -48.14
C SER A 12 3.51 -16.39 -46.86
N VAL A 13 3.95 -17.63 -46.89
CA VAL A 13 3.90 -18.52 -45.71
C VAL A 13 4.83 -18.05 -44.60
N VAL A 14 6.04 -17.58 -44.97
CA VAL A 14 6.98 -17.04 -43.97
C VAL A 14 6.41 -15.77 -43.29
N TRP A 15 5.84 -14.85 -44.11
CA TRP A 15 5.19 -13.66 -43.57
C TRP A 15 3.98 -13.97 -42.68
N ALA A 16 3.17 -14.96 -43.07
CA ALA A 16 2.05 -15.41 -42.22
C ALA A 16 2.53 -15.96 -40.86
N LEU A 17 3.60 -16.78 -40.86
CA LEU A 17 4.20 -17.29 -39.60
C LEU A 17 4.76 -16.18 -38.71
N VAL A 18 5.47 -15.20 -39.31
CA VAL A 18 6.01 -14.05 -38.57
C VAL A 18 4.88 -13.22 -37.97
N LEU A 19 3.82 -12.96 -38.74
CA LEU A 19 2.66 -12.22 -38.28
C LEU A 19 1.94 -12.94 -37.14
N THR A 20 1.72 -14.25 -37.26
CA THR A 20 1.11 -15.08 -36.23
C THR A 20 1.95 -15.06 -34.94
N TRP A 21 3.25 -15.15 -35.04
CA TRP A 21 4.15 -15.10 -33.90
C TRP A 21 4.12 -13.72 -33.21
N LEU A 22 4.13 -12.65 -33.98
CA LEU A 22 4.06 -11.27 -33.52
C LEU A 22 2.72 -10.98 -32.80
N THR A 23 1.60 -11.46 -33.37
CA THR A 23 0.28 -11.32 -32.74
C THR A 23 0.16 -12.11 -31.43
N THR A 24 0.78 -13.29 -31.36
CA THR A 24 0.81 -14.07 -30.12
C THR A 24 1.57 -13.36 -28.99
N ILE A 25 2.75 -12.82 -29.32
CA ILE A 25 3.53 -12.02 -28.34
C ILE A 25 2.74 -10.79 -27.90
N LEU A 26 2.14 -10.08 -28.82
CA LEU A 26 1.34 -8.88 -28.53
C LEU A 26 0.16 -9.23 -27.60
N LEU A 27 -0.52 -10.33 -27.86
CA LEU A 27 -1.63 -10.81 -27.02
C LEU A 27 -1.17 -11.14 -25.61
N VAL A 28 -0.03 -11.82 -25.44
CA VAL A 28 0.55 -12.11 -24.11
C VAL A 28 0.88 -10.81 -23.39
N VAL A 29 1.52 -9.85 -24.06
CA VAL A 29 1.87 -8.55 -23.46
C VAL A 29 0.61 -7.80 -23.02
N VAL A 30 -0.43 -7.74 -23.87
CA VAL A 30 -1.71 -7.10 -23.54
C VAL A 30 -2.36 -7.76 -22.33
N THR A 31 -2.38 -9.10 -22.28
CA THR A 31 -2.94 -9.85 -21.14
C THR A 31 -2.17 -9.55 -19.85
N CYS A 32 -0.84 -9.54 -19.89
CA CYS A 32 -0.01 -9.16 -18.74
C CYS A 32 -0.27 -7.72 -18.27
N LEU A 33 -0.39 -6.78 -19.21
CA LEU A 33 -0.69 -5.39 -18.90
C LEU A 33 -2.08 -5.22 -18.27
N LEU A 34 -3.10 -5.90 -18.80
CA LEU A 34 -4.44 -5.89 -18.22
C LEU A 34 -4.47 -6.48 -16.82
N THR A 35 -3.74 -7.58 -16.59
CA THR A 35 -3.62 -8.18 -15.26
C THR A 35 -2.95 -7.20 -14.27
N LEU A 36 -1.87 -6.52 -14.68
CA LEU A 36 -1.23 -5.51 -13.86
C LEU A 36 -2.15 -4.32 -13.55
N MET A 37 -2.96 -3.88 -14.51
CA MET A 37 -3.95 -2.81 -14.27
C MET A 37 -5.02 -3.21 -13.26
N THR A 38 -5.55 -4.41 -13.36
CA THR A 38 -6.63 -4.87 -12.49
C THR A 38 -6.16 -5.25 -11.09
N THR A 39 -4.87 -5.59 -10.93
CA THR A 39 -4.27 -5.99 -9.65
C THR A 39 -3.48 -4.85 -9.02
N VAL A 40 -2.28 -4.58 -9.54
CA VAL A 40 -1.31 -3.68 -8.91
C VAL A 40 -1.70 -2.21 -9.04
N ALA A 41 -2.32 -1.81 -10.16
CA ALA A 41 -2.72 -0.41 -10.37
C ALA A 41 -4.04 -0.03 -9.68
N HIS A 42 -4.78 -0.99 -9.11
CA HIS A 42 -6.07 -0.74 -8.50
C HIS A 42 -5.98 -0.74 -6.96
N PRO A 43 -6.27 0.40 -6.28
CA PRO A 43 -6.15 0.50 -4.83
C PRO A 43 -7.05 -0.50 -4.09
N GLY A 44 -8.22 -0.81 -4.63
CA GLY A 44 -9.15 -1.77 -4.05
C GLY A 44 -8.60 -3.18 -3.95
N TYR A 45 -7.76 -3.61 -4.89
CA TYR A 45 -7.10 -4.90 -4.81
C TYR A 45 -6.12 -4.95 -3.62
N MET A 46 -5.28 -3.92 -3.47
CA MET A 46 -4.31 -3.85 -2.37
C MET A 46 -4.99 -3.81 -1.00
N LYS A 47 -6.06 -3.01 -0.85
CA LYS A 47 -6.88 -2.98 0.37
C LYS A 47 -7.48 -4.35 0.68
N SER A 48 -8.03 -5.02 -0.34
CA SER A 48 -8.58 -6.38 -0.18
C SER A 48 -7.51 -7.38 0.26
N GLN A 49 -6.29 -7.27 -0.23
CA GLN A 49 -5.19 -8.15 0.18
C GLN A 49 -4.76 -7.87 1.63
N ILE A 50 -4.62 -6.61 2.05
CA ILE A 50 -4.32 -6.24 3.43
C ILE A 50 -5.37 -6.83 4.38
N ARG A 51 -6.65 -6.65 4.05
CA ARG A 51 -7.76 -7.18 4.87
C ARG A 51 -7.78 -8.70 4.95
N ARG A 52 -7.51 -9.38 3.83
CA ARG A 52 -7.52 -10.86 3.76
C ARG A 52 -6.29 -11.51 4.38
N SER A 53 -5.17 -10.82 4.43
CA SER A 53 -3.93 -11.35 4.97
C SER A 53 -3.90 -11.44 6.49
N GLY A 54 -4.84 -10.79 7.20
CA GLY A 54 -4.77 -10.66 8.67
C GLY A 54 -3.60 -9.79 9.12
N TYR A 55 -3.03 -8.98 8.22
CA TYR A 55 -1.86 -8.17 8.54
C TYR A 55 -2.14 -7.14 9.63
N ALA A 56 -3.35 -6.59 9.69
CA ALA A 56 -3.74 -5.64 10.74
C ALA A 56 -3.76 -6.29 12.13
N ASP A 57 -4.16 -7.56 12.23
CA ASP A 57 -4.14 -8.31 13.49
C ASP A 57 -2.70 -8.56 13.95
N LEU A 58 -1.80 -8.92 13.02
CA LEU A 58 -0.39 -9.10 13.31
C LEU A 58 0.27 -7.79 13.80
N VAL A 59 -0.04 -6.68 13.13
CA VAL A 59 0.46 -5.35 13.53
C VAL A 59 -0.09 -4.96 14.90
N TYR A 60 -1.36 -5.28 15.18
CA TYR A 60 -1.95 -5.07 16.50
C TYR A 60 -1.17 -5.82 17.59
N GLU A 61 -0.82 -7.10 17.38
CA GLU A 61 -0.05 -7.88 18.32
C GLU A 61 1.34 -7.26 18.60
N TYR A 62 2.07 -6.86 17.56
CA TYR A 62 3.37 -6.21 17.71
C TYR A 62 3.27 -4.87 18.45
N LEU A 63 2.32 -4.03 18.06
CA LEU A 63 2.12 -2.74 18.75
C LEU A 63 1.69 -2.93 20.20
N TYR A 64 0.89 -3.96 20.47
CA TYR A 64 0.48 -4.28 21.84
C TYR A 64 1.69 -4.66 22.71
N GLU A 65 2.61 -5.50 22.20
CA GLU A 65 3.84 -5.87 22.92
C GLU A 65 4.74 -4.65 23.16
N ASP A 66 4.95 -3.80 22.15
CA ASP A 66 5.76 -2.59 22.28
C ASP A 66 5.15 -1.62 23.29
N PHE A 67 3.85 -1.42 23.26
CA PHE A 67 3.15 -0.51 24.17
C PHE A 67 3.08 -1.05 25.61
N CYS A 68 2.98 -2.37 25.77
CA CYS A 68 3.14 -3.01 27.08
C CYS A 68 4.54 -2.74 27.66
N SER A 69 5.58 -2.77 26.83
CA SER A 69 6.95 -2.45 27.26
C SER A 69 7.08 -0.99 27.69
N TYR A 70 6.44 -0.06 26.97
CA TYR A 70 6.39 1.35 27.38
C TYR A 70 5.66 1.54 28.72
N GLY A 71 4.53 0.88 28.92
CA GLY A 71 3.83 0.88 30.21
C GLY A 71 4.76 0.44 31.34
N ALA A 72 5.37 -0.72 31.19
CA ALA A 72 6.27 -1.27 32.22
C ALA A 72 7.47 -0.35 32.53
N SER A 73 8.03 0.33 31.54
CA SER A 73 9.17 1.23 31.71
C SER A 73 8.82 2.59 32.32
N THR A 74 7.57 3.04 32.16
CA THR A 74 7.10 4.36 32.60
C THR A 74 6.24 4.33 33.85
N GLY A 75 5.90 3.12 34.34
CA GLY A 75 5.06 2.94 35.55
C GLY A 75 3.56 3.08 35.28
N PHE A 76 3.15 3.11 34.01
CA PHE A 76 1.74 2.97 33.62
C PHE A 76 1.36 1.50 33.50
N ASP A 77 0.10 1.19 33.79
CA ASP A 77 -0.41 -0.14 33.46
C ASP A 77 -0.49 -0.31 31.95
N SER A 78 -0.05 -1.47 31.47
CA SER A 78 -0.02 -1.79 30.04
C SER A 78 -1.39 -1.59 29.38
N ASP A 79 -2.46 -1.96 30.07
CA ASP A 79 -3.83 -1.84 29.58
C ASP A 79 -4.24 -0.40 29.25
N VAL A 80 -3.65 0.57 29.96
CA VAL A 80 -3.95 1.99 29.77
C VAL A 80 -3.47 2.45 28.39
N ILE A 81 -2.21 2.17 28.05
CA ILE A 81 -1.64 2.57 26.76
C ILE A 81 -2.25 1.74 25.63
N CYS A 82 -2.45 0.44 25.87
CA CYS A 82 -3.00 -0.47 24.87
C CYS A 82 -4.49 -0.21 24.58
N SER A 83 -5.22 0.50 25.46
CA SER A 83 -6.64 0.82 25.27
C SER A 83 -6.93 1.68 24.02
N VAL A 84 -5.92 2.38 23.49
CA VAL A 84 -6.05 3.20 22.27
C VAL A 84 -5.86 2.38 20.99
N LEU A 85 -5.42 1.11 21.10
CA LEU A 85 -5.21 0.23 19.96
C LEU A 85 -6.50 -0.51 19.59
N SER A 86 -6.72 -0.63 18.29
CA SER A 86 -7.78 -1.44 17.72
C SER A 86 -7.33 -1.98 16.36
N ALA A 87 -7.47 -3.29 16.15
CA ALA A 87 -7.15 -3.92 14.87
C ALA A 87 -7.99 -3.34 13.72
N ASP A 88 -9.28 -3.04 13.98
CA ASP A 88 -10.16 -2.40 13.00
C ASP A 88 -9.66 -1.00 12.61
N GLN A 89 -9.20 -0.22 13.60
CA GLN A 89 -8.66 1.11 13.34
C GLN A 89 -7.33 1.04 12.58
N ILE A 90 -6.45 0.10 12.94
CA ILE A 90 -5.20 -0.15 12.22
C ILE A 90 -5.50 -0.49 10.76
N ASN A 91 -6.45 -1.39 10.50
CA ASN A 91 -6.87 -1.74 9.14
C ASN A 91 -7.40 -0.52 8.37
N ALA A 92 -8.25 0.30 8.99
CA ALA A 92 -8.78 1.51 8.37
C ALA A 92 -7.68 2.54 8.03
N ASP A 93 -6.69 2.70 8.89
CA ASP A 93 -5.58 3.62 8.67
C ASP A 93 -4.60 3.10 7.61
N MET A 94 -4.40 1.79 7.53
CA MET A 94 -3.68 1.16 6.41
C MET A 94 -4.39 1.37 5.08
N GLU A 95 -5.72 1.22 5.04
CA GLU A 95 -6.50 1.48 3.83
C GLU A 95 -6.39 2.94 3.37
N LYS A 96 -6.42 3.90 4.31
CA LYS A 96 -6.18 5.32 4.00
C LYS A 96 -4.76 5.56 3.49
N THR A 97 -3.78 4.83 4.03
CA THR A 97 -2.40 4.90 3.56
C THR A 97 -2.28 4.41 2.12
N VAL A 98 -2.99 3.33 1.77
CA VAL A 98 -3.10 2.86 0.39
C VAL A 98 -3.70 3.94 -0.51
N ASP A 99 -4.81 4.59 -0.11
CA ASP A 99 -5.43 5.65 -0.90
C ASP A 99 -4.46 6.81 -1.17
N LYS A 100 -3.74 7.26 -0.13
CA LYS A 100 -2.72 8.31 -0.26
C LYS A 100 -1.61 7.90 -1.21
N LEU A 101 -1.14 6.65 -1.12
CA LEU A 101 -0.11 6.10 -2.01
C LEU A 101 -0.52 6.19 -3.49
N TYR A 102 -1.75 5.77 -3.80
CA TYR A 102 -2.29 5.81 -5.17
C TYR A 102 -2.61 7.21 -5.64
N ALA A 103 -2.89 8.15 -4.74
CA ALA A 103 -3.00 9.57 -5.03
C ALA A 103 -1.64 10.26 -5.26
N GLY A 104 -0.52 9.53 -5.14
CA GLY A 104 0.83 10.07 -5.31
C GLY A 104 1.35 10.85 -4.10
N ASN A 105 0.66 10.77 -2.97
CA ASN A 105 1.10 11.40 -1.73
C ASN A 105 1.93 10.38 -0.93
N THR A 106 3.23 10.61 -0.88
CA THR A 106 4.19 9.77 -0.16
C THR A 106 4.41 10.21 1.29
N GLN A 107 3.86 11.36 1.69
CA GLN A 107 3.91 11.77 3.09
C GLN A 107 2.91 10.94 3.89
N MET A 108 3.44 9.96 4.58
CA MET A 108 2.68 9.14 5.50
C MET A 108 2.50 9.92 6.80
N SER A 109 1.35 10.53 6.92
CA SER A 109 0.87 11.03 8.19
C SER A 109 0.15 9.85 8.85
N ALA A 110 0.80 9.28 9.88
CA ALA A 110 0.05 8.52 10.86
C ALA A 110 -1.14 9.37 11.31
N ARG A 111 -2.17 8.72 11.78
CA ARG A 111 -3.35 9.35 12.37
C ARG A 111 -2.91 10.55 13.24
N ASN A 112 -3.24 11.77 12.79
CA ASN A 112 -2.79 13.01 13.44
C ASN A 112 -3.28 13.16 14.88
N ASP A 113 -4.36 12.44 15.24
CA ASP A 113 -4.97 12.45 16.56
C ASP A 113 -4.46 11.33 17.48
N PHE A 114 -3.66 10.38 16.99
CA PHE A 114 -3.19 9.24 17.78
C PHE A 114 -2.37 9.68 19.01
N GLN A 115 -1.39 10.57 18.80
CA GLN A 115 -0.61 11.13 19.90
C GLN A 115 -1.50 11.81 20.94
N SER A 116 -2.49 12.58 20.48
CA SER A 116 -3.42 13.27 21.37
C SER A 116 -4.27 12.29 22.19
N GLN A 117 -4.70 11.18 21.58
CA GLN A 117 -5.48 10.15 22.28
C GLN A 117 -4.63 9.44 23.32
N VAL A 118 -3.41 9.01 22.99
CA VAL A 118 -2.49 8.41 23.97
C VAL A 118 -2.23 9.40 25.10
N ASN A 119 -1.91 10.64 24.78
CA ASN A 119 -1.64 11.68 25.78
C ASN A 119 -2.82 11.86 26.74
N GLN A 120 -4.03 11.95 26.19
CA GLN A 120 -5.24 12.11 26.98
C GLN A 120 -5.50 10.92 27.91
N VAL A 121 -5.40 9.68 27.39
CA VAL A 121 -5.61 8.46 28.19
C VAL A 121 -4.60 8.37 29.34
N LEU A 122 -3.34 8.74 29.11
CA LEU A 122 -2.31 8.75 30.13
C LEU A 122 -2.57 9.82 31.20
N LEU A 123 -2.95 11.03 30.80
CA LEU A 123 -3.29 12.12 31.73
C LEU A 123 -4.54 11.78 32.57
N ASP A 124 -5.57 11.21 31.95
CA ASP A 124 -6.78 10.77 32.62
C ASP A 124 -6.49 9.67 33.64
N ASN A 125 -5.58 8.73 33.34
CA ASN A 125 -5.14 7.70 34.26
C ASN A 125 -4.40 8.30 35.47
N LEU A 126 -3.51 9.27 35.26
CA LEU A 126 -2.81 9.98 36.33
C LEU A 126 -3.79 10.72 37.24
N ALA A 127 -4.76 11.42 36.66
CA ALA A 127 -5.80 12.12 37.40
C ALA A 127 -6.65 11.15 38.24
N GLN A 128 -7.02 9.99 37.70
CA GLN A 128 -7.74 8.94 38.44
C GLN A 128 -6.94 8.37 39.63
N ARG A 129 -5.62 8.32 39.49
CA ARG A 129 -4.71 7.91 40.58
C ARG A 129 -4.45 9.03 41.62
N GLY A 130 -5.02 10.22 41.44
CA GLY A 130 -4.83 11.37 42.29
C GLY A 130 -3.43 12.00 42.18
N VAL A 131 -2.76 11.82 41.05
CA VAL A 131 -1.47 12.44 40.81
C VAL A 131 -1.69 13.85 40.26
N ASP A 132 -1.08 14.86 40.89
CA ASP A 132 -1.11 16.23 40.40
C ASP A 132 -0.28 16.33 39.13
N VAL A 133 -0.93 16.73 38.05
CA VAL A 133 -0.31 16.83 36.70
C VAL A 133 0.45 18.15 36.59
N THR A 134 1.74 18.10 36.89
CA THR A 134 2.66 19.24 36.70
C THR A 134 3.13 19.36 35.25
N GLU A 135 3.76 20.50 34.88
CA GLU A 135 4.34 20.68 33.53
C GLU A 135 5.38 19.59 33.18
N ASP A 136 6.19 19.18 34.16
CA ASP A 136 7.18 18.12 33.97
C ASP A 136 6.52 16.77 33.64
N ILE A 137 5.42 16.45 34.32
CA ILE A 137 4.65 15.22 34.08
C ILE A 137 3.98 15.30 32.70
N GLN A 138 3.41 16.43 32.32
CA GLN A 138 2.85 16.61 30.97
C GLN A 138 3.92 16.43 29.89
N GLY A 139 5.12 16.97 30.10
CA GLY A 139 6.25 16.79 29.23
C GLY A 139 6.64 15.32 29.07
N ALA A 140 6.75 14.59 30.17
CA ALA A 140 7.06 13.17 30.17
C ALA A 140 5.99 12.34 29.44
N VAL A 141 4.72 12.59 29.73
CA VAL A 141 3.58 11.92 29.06
C VAL A 141 3.60 12.20 27.56
N SER A 142 3.90 13.45 27.15
CA SER A 142 4.00 13.82 25.72
C SER A 142 5.13 13.06 25.00
N ILE A 143 6.25 12.80 25.66
CA ILE A 143 7.36 12.01 25.10
C ILE A 143 6.92 10.57 24.86
N VAL A 144 6.23 9.97 25.84
CA VAL A 144 5.69 8.59 25.70
C VAL A 144 4.66 8.54 24.57
N ALA A 145 3.75 9.50 24.52
CA ALA A 145 2.74 9.57 23.48
C ALA A 145 3.35 9.76 22.08
N ASP A 146 4.44 10.52 21.97
CA ASP A 146 5.16 10.68 20.70
C ASP A 146 5.89 9.40 20.29
N ALA A 147 6.50 8.67 21.22
CA ALA A 147 7.10 7.36 20.96
C ALA A 147 6.04 6.37 20.40
N CYS A 148 4.90 6.25 21.10
CA CYS A 148 3.79 5.42 20.65
C CYS A 148 3.30 5.81 19.24
N ARG A 149 3.22 7.12 18.95
CA ARG A 149 2.85 7.63 17.62
C ARG A 149 3.85 7.23 16.55
N LEU A 150 5.14 7.30 16.85
CA LEU A 150 6.21 6.95 15.90
C LEU A 150 6.17 5.46 15.56
N ASP A 151 6.01 4.60 16.55
CA ASP A 151 5.90 3.15 16.34
C ASP A 151 4.62 2.81 15.58
N TYR A 152 3.49 3.37 15.99
CA TYR A 152 2.24 3.20 15.24
C TYR A 152 2.40 3.62 13.77
N ALA A 153 3.03 4.77 13.52
CA ALA A 153 3.29 5.25 12.17
C ALA A 153 4.21 4.31 11.38
N ALA A 154 5.23 3.74 12.03
CA ALA A 154 6.18 2.83 11.40
C ALA A 154 5.49 1.53 10.94
N TYR A 155 4.64 0.95 11.77
CA TYR A 155 3.92 -0.30 11.44
C TYR A 155 2.76 -0.12 10.46
N VAL A 156 2.02 1.00 10.55
CA VAL A 156 0.91 1.31 9.65
C VAL A 156 1.40 1.84 8.29
N SER A 157 2.66 2.28 8.20
CA SER A 157 3.23 2.74 6.95
C SER A 157 3.50 1.56 6.00
N ILE A 158 3.35 1.81 4.70
CA ILE A 158 3.71 0.82 3.68
C ILE A 158 5.21 0.93 3.41
N PRO A 159 6.00 -0.12 3.68
CA PRO A 159 7.42 -0.12 3.35
C PRO A 159 7.61 0.20 1.85
N LEU A 160 8.62 1.04 1.54
CA LEU A 160 8.93 1.41 0.16
C LEU A 160 7.84 2.21 -0.58
N ALA A 161 6.94 2.87 0.14
CA ALA A 161 5.84 3.64 -0.45
C ALA A 161 6.27 4.62 -1.54
N GLY A 162 7.42 5.29 -1.36
CA GLY A 162 7.96 6.19 -2.38
C GLY A 162 8.32 5.48 -3.68
N GLN A 163 8.93 4.30 -3.59
CA GLN A 163 9.28 3.49 -4.76
C GLN A 163 8.03 2.92 -5.43
N LEU A 164 7.08 2.44 -4.63
CA LEU A 164 5.83 1.89 -5.12
C LEU A 164 4.97 2.96 -5.82
N SER A 165 4.87 4.16 -5.26
CA SER A 165 4.19 5.30 -5.88
C SER A 165 4.83 5.69 -7.23
N ALA A 166 6.17 5.71 -7.30
CA ALA A 166 6.88 5.98 -8.54
C ALA A 166 6.62 4.90 -9.61
N VAL A 167 6.56 3.63 -9.20
CA VAL A 167 6.22 2.51 -10.09
C VAL A 167 4.79 2.61 -10.57
N ILE A 168 3.82 2.84 -9.68
CA ILE A 168 2.40 3.01 -10.03
C ILE A 168 2.22 4.18 -11.02
N SER A 169 2.87 5.32 -10.75
CA SER A 169 2.82 6.49 -11.64
C SER A 169 3.39 6.20 -13.02
N LYS A 170 4.52 5.46 -13.09
CA LYS A 170 5.11 5.04 -14.38
C LYS A 170 4.22 4.04 -15.12
N ILE A 171 3.66 3.07 -14.41
CA ILE A 171 2.73 2.10 -14.98
C ILE A 171 1.52 2.82 -15.59
N ASN A 172 0.88 3.73 -14.85
CA ASN A 172 -0.27 4.49 -15.33
C ASN A 172 0.07 5.34 -16.56
N LYS A 173 1.26 5.96 -16.60
CA LYS A 173 1.72 6.75 -17.76
C LYS A 173 2.03 5.91 -18.98
N LEU A 174 2.52 4.68 -18.81
CA LEU A 174 2.90 3.79 -19.92
C LEU A 174 1.71 2.96 -20.42
N LEU A 175 0.79 2.60 -19.54
CA LEU A 175 -0.34 1.71 -19.86
C LEU A 175 -1.36 2.36 -20.77
N ILE A 176 -1.72 3.63 -20.55
CA ILE A 176 -2.72 4.33 -21.35
C ILE A 176 -2.33 4.39 -22.82
N PRO A 177 -1.12 4.85 -23.20
CA PRO A 177 -0.71 4.85 -24.60
C PRO A 177 -0.49 3.44 -25.18
N SER A 178 -0.02 2.48 -24.38
CA SER A 178 0.22 1.10 -24.85
C SER A 178 -1.08 0.38 -25.22
N ILE A 179 -2.14 0.56 -24.46
CA ILE A 179 -3.46 0.00 -24.75
C ILE A 179 -4.05 0.65 -25.99
N ALA A 180 -3.93 1.97 -26.14
CA ALA A 180 -4.40 2.68 -27.32
C ALA A 180 -3.70 2.19 -28.60
N ILE A 181 -2.37 2.06 -28.56
CA ILE A 181 -1.58 1.56 -29.69
C ILE A 181 -1.93 0.11 -30.03
N SER A 182 -2.06 -0.76 -29.01
CA SER A 182 -2.41 -2.17 -29.23
C SER A 182 -3.81 -2.34 -29.79
N SER A 183 -4.78 -1.51 -29.35
CA SER A 183 -6.14 -1.55 -29.87
C SER A 183 -6.22 -1.10 -31.33
N ILE A 184 -5.45 -0.08 -31.70
CA ILE A 184 -5.36 0.40 -33.08
C ILE A 184 -4.71 -0.69 -33.99
N PHE A 185 -3.67 -1.35 -33.46
CA PHE A 185 -2.98 -2.41 -34.23
C PHE A 185 -3.88 -3.64 -34.47
N CYS A 186 -4.67 -4.04 -33.41
CA CYS A 186 -5.67 -5.10 -33.59
C CYS A 186 -6.75 -4.73 -34.60
N ALA A 187 -7.24 -3.49 -34.59
CA ALA A 187 -8.27 -3.03 -35.51
C ALA A 187 -7.80 -2.94 -37.00
N VAL A 188 -6.51 -2.71 -37.20
CA VAL A 188 -5.91 -2.64 -38.55
C VAL A 188 -5.52 -4.03 -39.09
N SER A 189 -5.38 -5.04 -38.18
CA SER A 189 -4.98 -6.42 -38.53
C SER A 189 -6.16 -7.35 -38.81
N LEU A 190 -7.40 -6.90 -38.58
CA LEU A 190 -8.66 -7.56 -38.90
C LEU A 190 -9.20 -7.10 -40.29
#